data_1aaa772af6db74c3d340707a7543656b
#
_entry.id   1aaa772af6db74c3d340707a7543656b
#
_cell.length_a   1.000
_cell.length_b   1.000
_cell.length_c   1.000
_cell.angle_alpha   90.00
_cell.angle_beta   90.00
_cell.angle_gamma   90.00
#
_symmetry.space_group_name_H-M   'P 1'
#
loop_
_entity.id
_entity.type
_entity.pdbx_description
1 polymer ?
#
loop_
_entity_poly.entity_id
_entity_poly.type
_entity_poly.pdbx_seq_one_letter_code
_entity_poly.pdbx_strand_id
1 'polypeptide(L)'
;MKVKKSLNILVLTLAATTFTGCSDWLDYTPKDKTTEAQQFSSRAGFYSAVNGVYNDLSSNSLYGNTLSYGAIDLMSQRYESGSNSNNMKYLWTNFRYTDSNIESTINSIWQTAYQTILNTNVILEGVETQKGVLPEADKNMIKGDLLALRAYLHFDLLRLFGPVYTRDKDSKVIPYNDSTEPKAYDLLSSSEIVNDHLLPDLETAEACLTAGDPIIKTGVADTTNTNGDNYRNYRQLRLNYNQDRRALYNRWQKAG
;
A
#
# COMPACT_ATOMS: atom_id res chain seq x y z
N MET A 1 -59.82 15.39 -41.85
CA MET A 1 -59.61 14.93 -40.42
C MET A 1 -58.83 13.61 -40.27
N LYS A 2 -58.89 12.69 -41.24
CA LYS A 2 -58.16 11.38 -41.15
C LYS A 2 -56.63 11.50 -41.30
N VAL A 3 -56.12 12.40 -42.14
CA VAL A 3 -54.67 12.55 -42.40
C VAL A 3 -53.91 13.09 -41.18
N LYS A 4 -54.48 14.02 -40.39
CA LYS A 4 -53.89 14.54 -39.17
C LYS A 4 -53.76 13.47 -38.06
N LYS A 5 -54.75 12.55 -37.96
CA LYS A 5 -54.63 11.44 -36.98
C LYS A 5 -53.58 10.43 -37.36
N SER A 6 -53.45 10.15 -38.68
CA SER A 6 -52.38 9.23 -39.16
C SER A 6 -50.97 9.79 -38.97
N LEU A 7 -50.79 11.10 -39.15
CA LEU A 7 -49.52 11.77 -38.94
C LEU A 7 -49.11 11.78 -37.45
N ASN A 8 -50.04 12.01 -36.53
CA ASN A 8 -49.78 11.98 -35.08
C ASN A 8 -49.43 10.58 -34.58
N ILE A 9 -50.04 9.53 -35.15
CA ILE A 9 -49.69 8.15 -34.79
C ILE A 9 -48.29 7.81 -35.30
N LEU A 10 -47.88 8.25 -36.48
CA LEU A 10 -46.56 8.05 -37.06
C LEU A 10 -45.45 8.75 -36.23
N VAL A 11 -45.73 9.96 -35.75
CA VAL A 11 -44.80 10.71 -34.89
C VAL A 11 -44.66 10.05 -33.50
N LEU A 12 -45.78 9.53 -32.97
CA LEU A 12 -45.78 8.86 -31.66
C LEU A 12 -45.04 7.51 -31.70
N THR A 13 -45.13 6.76 -32.80
CA THR A 13 -44.38 5.49 -32.98
C THR A 13 -42.89 5.76 -33.21
N LEU A 14 -42.50 6.82 -33.91
CA LEU A 14 -41.09 7.18 -34.11
C LEU A 14 -40.43 7.67 -32.82
N ALA A 15 -41.19 8.36 -31.94
CA ALA A 15 -40.70 8.80 -30.64
C ALA A 15 -40.51 7.62 -29.64
N ALA A 16 -41.33 6.56 -29.77
CA ALA A 16 -41.19 5.38 -28.88
C ALA A 16 -40.00 4.49 -29.20
N THR A 17 -39.46 4.55 -30.42
CA THR A 17 -38.26 3.75 -30.81
C THR A 17 -36.93 4.38 -30.42
N THR A 18 -36.93 5.65 -29.99
CA THR A 18 -35.69 6.32 -29.56
C THR A 18 -35.28 6.04 -28.09
N PHE A 19 -36.14 5.35 -27.32
CA PHE A 19 -35.84 5.04 -25.90
C PHE A 19 -35.21 3.66 -25.68
N THR A 20 -34.94 2.88 -26.71
CA THR A 20 -34.10 1.70 -26.59
C THR A 20 -32.63 2.12 -26.69
N GLY A 21 -32.20 2.93 -25.76
CA GLY A 21 -30.78 3.23 -25.57
C GLY A 21 -30.05 1.94 -25.18
N CYS A 22 -29.11 1.50 -26.00
CA CYS A 22 -28.22 0.40 -25.69
C CYS A 22 -27.46 0.76 -24.42
N SER A 23 -27.90 0.26 -23.26
CA SER A 23 -27.13 0.33 -22.00
C SER A 23 -25.78 -0.39 -22.13
N ASP A 24 -25.72 -1.40 -22.98
CA ASP A 24 -24.47 -2.18 -23.21
C ASP A 24 -23.34 -1.41 -23.91
N TRP A 25 -23.63 -0.27 -24.56
CA TRP A 25 -22.59 0.54 -25.19
C TRP A 25 -21.84 1.41 -24.22
N LEU A 26 -22.41 1.68 -23.04
CA LEU A 26 -21.75 2.42 -21.95
C LEU A 26 -20.96 1.51 -20.98
N ASP A 27 -21.17 0.21 -21.06
CA ASP A 27 -20.41 -0.81 -20.28
C ASP A 27 -19.10 -1.22 -20.99
N TYR A 28 -18.37 -0.23 -21.49
CA TYR A 28 -17.02 -0.47 -21.99
C TYR A 28 -16.05 -0.64 -20.80
N THR A 29 -15.89 -1.86 -20.35
CA THR A 29 -14.75 -2.23 -19.49
C THR A 29 -13.54 -2.36 -20.41
N PRO A 30 -12.52 -1.47 -20.31
CA PRO A 30 -11.29 -1.63 -21.10
C PRO A 30 -10.73 -3.02 -20.86
N LYS A 31 -10.43 -3.76 -21.93
CA LYS A 31 -9.89 -5.14 -21.84
C LYS A 31 -8.57 -5.23 -21.05
N ASP A 32 -7.93 -4.09 -20.83
CA ASP A 32 -6.63 -3.96 -20.16
C ASP A 32 -6.77 -3.59 -18.67
N LYS A 33 -7.98 -3.36 -18.15
CA LYS A 33 -8.22 -3.06 -16.74
C LYS A 33 -9.09 -4.15 -16.11
N THR A 34 -8.47 -4.97 -15.29
CA THR A 34 -9.19 -5.88 -14.40
C THR A 34 -9.97 -5.05 -13.38
N THR A 35 -11.29 -5.26 -13.29
CA THR A 35 -12.08 -4.64 -12.22
C THR A 35 -11.69 -5.26 -10.88
N GLU A 36 -11.88 -4.53 -9.80
CA GLU A 36 -11.62 -5.02 -8.44
C GLU A 36 -12.36 -6.33 -8.16
N ALA A 37 -13.63 -6.42 -8.58
CA ALA A 37 -14.42 -7.64 -8.46
C ALA A 37 -13.81 -8.83 -9.23
N GLN A 38 -13.27 -8.59 -10.42
CA GLN A 38 -12.56 -9.61 -11.19
C GLN A 38 -11.22 -9.99 -10.56
N GLN A 39 -10.47 -9.00 -10.06
CA GLN A 39 -9.19 -9.21 -9.39
C GLN A 39 -9.34 -10.16 -8.20
N PHE A 40 -10.34 -9.93 -7.36
CA PHE A 40 -10.56 -10.71 -6.14
C PHE A 40 -11.50 -11.91 -6.31
N SER A 41 -11.85 -12.28 -7.55
CA SER A 41 -12.67 -13.45 -7.83
C SER A 41 -11.92 -14.79 -7.71
N SER A 42 -10.60 -14.76 -7.58
CA SER A 42 -9.76 -15.95 -7.53
C SER A 42 -8.57 -15.81 -6.58
N ARG A 43 -8.08 -16.94 -6.08
CA ARG A 43 -6.86 -17.03 -5.28
C ARG A 43 -5.66 -16.40 -6.00
N ALA A 44 -5.49 -16.69 -7.29
CA ALA A 44 -4.40 -16.13 -8.10
C ALA A 44 -4.48 -14.60 -8.21
N GLY A 45 -5.71 -14.06 -8.30
CA GLY A 45 -5.95 -12.62 -8.33
C GLY A 45 -5.49 -11.92 -7.06
N PHE A 46 -5.75 -12.48 -5.88
CA PHE A 46 -5.24 -11.97 -4.61
C PHE A 46 -3.70 -11.95 -4.56
N TYR A 47 -3.06 -13.04 -4.96
CA TYR A 47 -1.58 -13.08 -5.01
C TYR A 47 -1.00 -12.10 -6.01
N SER A 48 -1.66 -11.91 -7.15
CA SER A 48 -1.26 -10.90 -8.14
C SER A 48 -1.36 -9.48 -7.56
N ALA A 49 -2.43 -9.17 -6.82
CA ALA A 49 -2.59 -7.88 -6.16
C ALA A 49 -1.52 -7.64 -5.09
N VAL A 50 -1.23 -8.64 -4.25
CA VAL A 50 -0.12 -8.56 -3.26
C VAL A 50 1.22 -8.33 -3.95
N ASN A 51 1.50 -9.03 -5.05
CA ASN A 51 2.72 -8.80 -5.83
C ASN A 51 2.77 -7.37 -6.40
N GLY A 52 1.61 -6.79 -6.76
CA GLY A 52 1.48 -5.38 -7.15
C GLY A 52 1.96 -4.43 -6.05
N VAL A 53 1.54 -4.64 -4.80
CA VAL A 53 2.02 -3.86 -3.64
C VAL A 53 3.54 -3.96 -3.48
N TYR A 54 4.12 -5.15 -3.64
CA TYR A 54 5.58 -5.31 -3.58
C TYR A 54 6.31 -4.64 -4.74
N ASN A 55 5.69 -4.60 -5.91
CA ASN A 55 6.21 -3.84 -7.03
C ASN A 55 6.20 -2.33 -6.74
N ASP A 56 5.14 -1.81 -6.12
CA ASP A 56 5.07 -0.41 -5.69
C ASP A 56 6.17 -0.09 -4.67
N LEU A 57 6.41 -0.98 -3.69
CA LEU A 57 7.49 -0.85 -2.72
C LEU A 57 8.88 -0.80 -3.39
N SER A 58 9.06 -1.50 -4.51
CA SER A 58 10.32 -1.53 -5.27
C SER A 58 10.54 -0.30 -6.15
N SER A 59 9.59 0.64 -6.17
CA SER A 59 9.72 1.88 -6.95
C SER A 59 10.90 2.75 -6.49
N ASN A 60 11.42 3.57 -7.39
CA ASN A 60 12.52 4.49 -7.07
C ASN A 60 12.17 5.49 -5.96
N SER A 61 10.90 5.89 -5.86
CA SER A 61 10.42 6.81 -4.82
C SER A 61 10.42 6.20 -3.42
N LEU A 62 10.36 4.85 -3.33
CA LEU A 62 10.38 4.11 -2.08
C LEU A 62 11.68 3.33 -1.91
N TYR A 63 11.58 2.02 -1.74
CA TYR A 63 12.72 1.17 -1.35
C TYR A 63 13.61 0.72 -2.52
N GLY A 64 13.18 0.98 -3.77
CA GLY A 64 14.03 0.73 -4.94
C GLY A 64 15.25 1.65 -4.98
N ASN A 65 15.17 2.85 -4.38
CA ASN A 65 16.30 3.79 -4.29
C ASN A 65 16.17 4.72 -3.08
N THR A 66 15.20 5.64 -3.08
CA THR A 66 15.16 6.84 -2.22
C THR A 66 15.19 6.51 -0.74
N LEU A 67 14.41 5.53 -0.29
CA LEU A 67 14.30 5.10 1.12
C LEU A 67 15.27 3.99 1.51
N SER A 68 16.20 3.60 0.65
CA SER A 68 17.23 2.59 0.94
C SER A 68 18.64 3.19 0.86
N TYR A 69 19.20 3.27 -0.33
CA TYR A 69 20.57 3.75 -0.58
C TYR A 69 20.62 5.12 -1.28
N GLY A 70 19.47 5.79 -1.44
CA GLY A 70 19.35 7.13 -2.03
C GLY A 70 19.37 8.25 -0.98
N ALA A 71 18.25 8.97 -0.84
CA ALA A 71 18.14 10.13 0.04
C ALA A 71 18.49 9.84 1.51
N ILE A 72 17.98 8.71 2.05
CA ILE A 72 18.23 8.32 3.45
C ILE A 72 19.72 8.11 3.71
N ASP A 73 20.41 7.45 2.79
CA ASP A 73 21.84 7.18 2.94
C ASP A 73 22.68 8.46 2.83
N LEU A 74 22.28 9.38 1.93
CA LEU A 74 22.92 10.71 1.82
C LEU A 74 22.69 11.56 3.08
N MET A 75 21.50 11.56 3.65
CA MET A 75 21.19 12.27 4.90
C MET A 75 21.93 11.68 6.10
N SER A 76 22.40 10.44 6.04
CA SER A 76 23.18 9.82 7.12
C SER A 76 24.57 10.43 7.34
N GLN A 77 24.97 11.39 6.50
CA GLN A 77 26.27 12.11 6.57
C GLN A 77 27.50 11.20 6.40
N ARG A 78 27.35 10.05 5.74
CA ARG A 78 28.46 9.11 5.51
C ARG A 78 29.31 9.47 4.29
N TYR A 79 28.86 10.43 3.48
CA TYR A 79 29.51 10.82 2.24
C TYR A 79 29.87 12.29 2.26
N GLU A 80 31.04 12.63 1.70
CA GLU A 80 31.39 14.03 1.45
C GLU A 80 30.39 14.63 0.46
N SER A 81 29.88 15.83 0.78
CA SER A 81 28.85 16.50 -0.04
C SER A 81 29.36 16.98 -1.40
N GLY A 82 30.67 17.16 -1.54
CA GLY A 82 31.27 17.85 -2.68
C GLY A 82 30.99 19.37 -2.67
N SER A 83 31.51 20.10 -3.63
CA SER A 83 31.41 21.57 -3.72
C SER A 83 30.31 22.05 -4.67
N ASN A 84 29.71 21.20 -5.48
CA ASN A 84 28.67 21.57 -6.44
C ASN A 84 27.31 21.68 -5.77
N SER A 85 26.86 22.89 -5.50
CA SER A 85 25.61 23.20 -4.80
C SER A 85 24.33 22.77 -5.55
N ASN A 86 24.41 22.47 -6.84
CA ASN A 86 23.26 22.01 -7.65
C ASN A 86 23.19 20.49 -7.77
N ASN A 87 24.13 19.76 -7.18
CA ASN A 87 24.15 18.32 -7.21
C ASN A 87 23.19 17.75 -6.14
N MET A 88 22.38 16.76 -6.49
CA MET A 88 21.46 16.08 -5.57
C MET A 88 22.17 15.56 -4.32
N LYS A 89 23.39 15.03 -4.45
CA LYS A 89 24.20 14.60 -3.31
C LYS A 89 24.46 15.76 -2.34
N TYR A 90 24.87 16.93 -2.86
CA TYR A 90 25.09 18.14 -2.04
C TYR A 90 23.81 18.57 -1.34
N LEU A 91 22.69 18.60 -2.08
CA LEU A 91 21.41 19.04 -1.54
C LEU A 91 20.94 18.17 -0.39
N TRP A 92 21.01 16.84 -0.53
CA TRP A 92 20.60 15.89 0.52
C TRP A 92 21.55 15.91 1.73
N THR A 93 22.85 15.90 1.50
CA THR A 93 23.84 15.92 2.60
C THR A 93 23.82 17.24 3.38
N ASN A 94 23.36 18.33 2.77
CA ASN A 94 23.22 19.63 3.44
C ASN A 94 21.78 19.97 3.82
N PHE A 95 20.87 19.01 3.79
CA PHE A 95 19.46 19.15 4.23
C PHE A 95 18.72 20.32 3.57
N ARG A 96 18.97 20.55 2.25
CA ARG A 96 18.39 21.64 1.49
C ARG A 96 16.95 21.35 1.08
N TYR A 97 16.06 21.14 2.04
CA TYR A 97 14.68 20.70 1.84
C TYR A 97 13.80 21.65 1.03
N THR A 98 14.18 22.93 0.96
CA THR A 98 13.47 23.96 0.16
C THR A 98 13.92 24.03 -1.30
N ASP A 99 14.89 23.21 -1.73
CA ASP A 99 15.25 23.08 -3.13
C ASP A 99 14.15 22.32 -3.88
N SER A 100 13.76 22.80 -5.06
CA SER A 100 12.62 22.23 -5.81
C SER A 100 12.80 20.76 -6.19
N ASN A 101 14.04 20.29 -6.40
CA ASN A 101 14.32 18.89 -6.70
C ASN A 101 14.14 18.02 -5.46
N ILE A 102 14.55 18.52 -4.30
CA ILE A 102 14.38 17.84 -3.01
C ILE A 102 12.89 17.80 -2.63
N GLU A 103 12.20 18.94 -2.75
CA GLU A 103 10.76 19.03 -2.49
C GLU A 103 9.97 18.08 -3.37
N SER A 104 10.28 18.01 -4.68
CA SER A 104 9.65 17.05 -5.60
C SER A 104 9.87 15.59 -5.18
N THR A 105 11.09 15.28 -4.72
CA THR A 105 11.40 13.91 -4.24
C THR A 105 10.64 13.58 -2.95
N ILE A 106 10.57 14.51 -2.00
CA ILE A 106 9.80 14.37 -0.75
C ILE A 106 8.31 14.15 -1.04
N ASN A 107 7.74 14.94 -1.95
CA ASN A 107 6.36 14.80 -2.39
C ASN A 107 6.11 13.43 -3.05
N SER A 108 7.06 12.95 -3.86
CA SER A 108 6.97 11.63 -4.48
C SER A 108 6.99 10.50 -3.46
N ILE A 109 7.81 10.59 -2.41
CA ILE A 109 7.80 9.63 -1.29
C ILE A 109 6.42 9.58 -0.66
N TRP A 110 5.89 10.75 -0.27
CA TRP A 110 4.59 10.88 0.39
C TRP A 110 3.47 10.27 -0.46
N GLN A 111 3.35 10.71 -1.71
CA GLN A 111 2.29 10.26 -2.60
C GLN A 111 2.38 8.75 -2.88
N THR A 112 3.57 8.24 -3.19
CA THR A 112 3.74 6.82 -3.49
C THR A 112 3.48 5.95 -2.27
N ALA A 113 3.94 6.35 -1.08
CA ALA A 113 3.70 5.61 0.15
C ALA A 113 2.20 5.52 0.49
N TYR A 114 1.47 6.64 0.44
CA TYR A 114 0.02 6.61 0.70
C TYR A 114 -0.78 5.91 -0.39
N GLN A 115 -0.35 5.97 -1.65
CA GLN A 115 -0.96 5.15 -2.70
C GLN A 115 -0.75 3.66 -2.46
N THR A 116 0.44 3.25 -2.04
CA THR A 116 0.74 1.85 -1.70
C THR A 116 -0.06 1.40 -0.47
N ILE A 117 -0.23 2.26 0.53
CA ILE A 117 -1.10 2.01 1.69
C ILE A 117 -2.56 1.82 1.25
N LEU A 118 -3.07 2.68 0.37
CA LEU A 118 -4.42 2.53 -0.17
C LEU A 118 -4.57 1.20 -0.92
N ASN A 119 -3.63 0.84 -1.79
CA ASN A 119 -3.63 -0.45 -2.49
C ASN A 119 -3.63 -1.63 -1.50
N THR A 120 -2.89 -1.50 -0.40
CA THR A 120 -2.87 -2.48 0.70
C THR A 120 -4.25 -2.61 1.36
N ASN A 121 -4.92 -1.49 1.65
CA ASN A 121 -6.26 -1.47 2.25
C ASN A 121 -7.32 -2.08 1.32
N VAL A 122 -7.25 -1.83 0.02
CA VAL A 122 -8.14 -2.43 -0.99
C VAL A 122 -8.06 -3.97 -0.96
N ILE A 123 -6.85 -4.51 -0.86
CA ILE A 123 -6.69 -5.97 -0.80
C ILE A 123 -7.16 -6.51 0.56
N LEU A 124 -6.90 -5.81 1.66
CA LEU A 124 -7.41 -6.18 2.99
C LEU A 124 -8.94 -6.22 3.02
N GLU A 125 -9.61 -5.24 2.42
CA GLU A 125 -11.06 -5.22 2.27
C GLU A 125 -11.55 -6.40 1.41
N GLY A 126 -10.87 -6.68 0.30
CA GLY A 126 -11.14 -7.85 -0.53
C GLY A 126 -11.03 -9.18 0.25
N VAL A 127 -10.02 -9.33 1.10
CA VAL A 127 -9.83 -10.50 1.97
C VAL A 127 -11.01 -10.71 2.93
N GLU A 128 -11.60 -9.64 3.43
CA GLU A 128 -12.74 -9.71 4.36
C GLU A 128 -14.10 -9.90 3.64
N THR A 129 -14.24 -9.31 2.47
CA THR A 129 -15.53 -9.28 1.74
C THR A 129 -15.73 -10.50 0.83
N GLN A 130 -14.67 -11.02 0.18
CA GLN A 130 -14.74 -12.13 -0.77
C GLN A 130 -14.74 -13.49 -0.07
N LYS A 131 -15.93 -13.90 0.38
CA LYS A 131 -16.11 -15.17 1.10
C LYS A 131 -15.91 -16.37 0.19
N GLY A 132 -15.16 -17.37 0.65
CA GLY A 132 -15.01 -18.66 -0.03
C GLY A 132 -14.00 -18.68 -1.19
N VAL A 133 -13.37 -17.53 -1.52
CA VAL A 133 -12.35 -17.47 -2.58
C VAL A 133 -10.99 -17.93 -2.07
N LEU A 134 -10.63 -17.55 -0.85
CA LEU A 134 -9.36 -17.93 -0.22
C LEU A 134 -9.54 -19.05 0.81
N PRO A 135 -8.68 -20.08 0.80
CA PRO A 135 -8.51 -20.94 1.96
C PRO A 135 -8.10 -20.13 3.19
N GLU A 136 -8.51 -20.57 4.38
CA GLU A 136 -8.27 -19.83 5.62
C GLU A 136 -6.77 -19.55 5.88
N ALA A 137 -5.90 -20.48 5.54
CA ALA A 137 -4.46 -20.30 5.65
C ALA A 137 -3.94 -19.17 4.74
N ASP A 138 -4.40 -19.10 3.49
CA ASP A 138 -4.04 -18.04 2.57
C ASP A 138 -4.62 -16.69 3.01
N LYS A 139 -5.87 -16.69 3.48
CA LYS A 139 -6.53 -15.51 4.04
C LYS A 139 -5.70 -14.91 5.18
N ASN A 140 -5.35 -15.73 6.15
CA ASN A 140 -4.53 -15.29 7.29
C ASN A 140 -3.15 -14.82 6.85
N MET A 141 -2.51 -15.53 5.92
CA MET A 141 -1.19 -15.17 5.44
C MET A 141 -1.21 -13.82 4.70
N ILE A 142 -2.14 -13.61 3.78
CA ILE A 142 -2.26 -12.35 3.03
C ILE A 142 -2.62 -11.21 3.98
N LYS A 143 -3.59 -11.41 4.88
CA LYS A 143 -3.98 -10.41 5.87
C LYS A 143 -2.82 -9.99 6.76
N GLY A 144 -2.10 -10.96 7.32
CA GLY A 144 -0.98 -10.68 8.20
C GLY A 144 0.16 -9.96 7.49
N ASP A 145 0.46 -10.34 6.26
CA ASP A 145 1.46 -9.69 5.44
C ASP A 145 1.12 -8.22 5.15
N LEU A 146 -0.11 -7.96 4.72
CA LEU A 146 -0.55 -6.62 4.36
C LEU A 146 -0.69 -5.70 5.57
N LEU A 147 -1.14 -6.20 6.72
CA LEU A 147 -1.17 -5.41 7.96
C LEU A 147 0.25 -5.03 8.40
N ALA A 148 1.20 -5.95 8.30
CA ALA A 148 2.61 -5.65 8.58
C ALA A 148 3.18 -4.61 7.61
N LEU A 149 2.85 -4.68 6.32
CA LEU A 149 3.26 -3.69 5.33
C LEU A 149 2.64 -2.32 5.58
N ARG A 150 1.36 -2.26 5.93
CA ARG A 150 0.67 -1.01 6.28
C ARG A 150 1.33 -0.33 7.47
N ALA A 151 1.57 -1.09 8.53
CA ALA A 151 2.28 -0.59 9.70
C ALA A 151 3.70 -0.11 9.35
N TYR A 152 4.41 -0.87 8.52
CA TYR A 152 5.76 -0.54 8.08
C TYR A 152 5.82 0.79 7.33
N LEU A 153 4.93 1.00 6.35
CA LEU A 153 4.88 2.24 5.57
C LEU A 153 4.54 3.45 6.44
N HIS A 154 3.53 3.33 7.31
CA HIS A 154 3.20 4.42 8.24
C HIS A 154 4.33 4.71 9.23
N PHE A 155 5.04 3.69 9.70
CA PHE A 155 6.18 3.90 10.57
C PHE A 155 7.33 4.65 9.86
N ASP A 156 7.61 4.33 8.60
CA ASP A 156 8.61 5.06 7.83
C ASP A 156 8.16 6.51 7.52
N LEU A 157 6.88 6.73 7.21
CA LEU A 157 6.33 8.08 7.09
C LEU A 157 6.44 8.85 8.40
N LEU A 158 6.14 8.21 9.54
CA LEU A 158 6.28 8.82 10.86
C LEU A 158 7.73 9.20 11.16
N ARG A 159 8.69 8.35 10.81
CA ARG A 159 10.13 8.64 10.98
C ARG A 159 10.63 9.77 10.10
N LEU A 160 10.07 9.92 8.89
CA LEU A 160 10.48 10.94 7.94
C LEU A 160 9.85 12.31 8.21
N PHE A 161 8.58 12.32 8.61
CA PHE A 161 7.77 13.53 8.69
C PHE A 161 7.38 13.90 10.13
N GLY A 162 7.53 12.98 11.07
CA GLY A 162 7.24 13.22 12.48
C GLY A 162 8.45 13.74 13.26
N PRO A 163 8.21 14.27 14.46
CA PRO A 163 9.27 14.70 15.37
C PRO A 163 10.00 13.50 15.98
N VAL A 164 11.11 13.77 16.62
CA VAL A 164 11.75 12.80 17.51
C VAL A 164 10.82 12.52 18.68
N TYR A 165 10.40 11.27 18.85
CA TYR A 165 9.37 10.85 19.81
C TYR A 165 9.61 11.36 21.22
N THR A 166 10.87 11.31 21.71
CA THR A 166 11.26 11.79 23.05
C THR A 166 11.16 13.31 23.22
N ARG A 167 11.13 14.06 22.13
CA ARG A 167 11.01 15.52 22.18
C ARG A 167 9.57 15.98 22.07
N ASP A 168 8.81 15.35 21.22
CA ASP A 168 7.42 15.73 20.96
C ASP A 168 6.64 14.54 20.37
N LYS A 169 5.97 13.80 21.24
CA LYS A 169 5.13 12.65 20.84
C LYS A 169 3.66 13.02 20.63
N ASP A 170 3.27 14.23 21.03
CA ASP A 170 1.86 14.63 21.14
C ASP A 170 1.42 15.58 20.01
N SER A 171 2.36 16.21 19.29
CA SER A 171 2.02 17.00 18.10
C SER A 171 1.49 16.13 16.97
N LYS A 172 0.42 16.62 16.33
CA LYS A 172 -0.22 15.95 15.19
C LYS A 172 0.59 16.15 13.93
N VAL A 173 0.96 15.06 13.25
CA VAL A 173 2.02 15.10 12.21
C VAL A 173 1.64 14.45 10.88
N ILE A 174 1.12 13.23 10.92
CA ILE A 174 0.70 12.49 9.72
C ILE A 174 -0.64 11.81 9.96
N PRO A 175 -1.44 11.55 8.91
CA PRO A 175 -2.63 10.72 9.04
C PRO A 175 -2.27 9.23 9.09
N TYR A 176 -3.13 8.41 9.69
CA TYR A 176 -3.11 6.96 9.54
C TYR A 176 -4.27 6.53 8.65
N ASN A 177 -3.95 5.97 7.49
CA ASN A 177 -4.93 5.54 6.52
C ASN A 177 -5.15 4.02 6.64
N ASP A 178 -6.30 3.63 7.18
CA ASP A 178 -6.70 2.25 7.42
C ASP A 178 -7.96 1.80 6.64
N SER A 179 -8.44 2.64 5.72
CA SER A 179 -9.69 2.44 4.99
C SER A 179 -9.52 2.72 3.50
N THR A 180 -10.44 2.23 2.70
CA THR A 180 -10.57 2.51 1.26
C THR A 180 -11.48 3.71 0.98
N GLU A 181 -12.19 4.21 1.99
CA GLU A 181 -13.11 5.33 1.83
C GLU A 181 -12.39 6.61 1.37
N PRO A 182 -12.90 7.33 0.36
CA PRO A 182 -12.34 8.60 -0.07
C PRO A 182 -12.73 9.71 0.91
N LYS A 183 -11.97 9.83 1.99
CA LYS A 183 -12.16 10.84 3.03
C LYS A 183 -10.84 11.57 3.36
N ALA A 184 -10.95 12.75 3.90
CA ALA A 184 -9.82 13.41 4.54
C ALA A 184 -9.56 12.73 5.90
N TYR A 185 -8.35 12.27 6.11
CA TYR A 185 -7.91 11.73 7.39
C TYR A 185 -7.32 12.83 8.25
N ASP A 186 -7.68 12.83 9.53
CA ASP A 186 -7.08 13.74 10.49
C ASP A 186 -5.60 13.41 10.73
N LEU A 187 -4.81 14.45 10.98
CA LEU A 187 -3.44 14.24 11.45
C LEU A 187 -3.49 13.70 12.87
N LEU A 188 -2.70 12.69 13.14
CA LEU A 188 -2.53 12.06 14.45
C LEU A 188 -1.15 12.37 15.02
N SER A 189 -1.05 12.29 16.35
CA SER A 189 0.23 12.40 17.03
C SER A 189 1.05 11.11 16.89
N SER A 190 2.35 11.21 17.12
CA SER A 190 3.23 10.05 17.12
C SER A 190 2.77 9.00 18.13
N SER A 191 2.25 9.43 19.27
CA SER A 191 1.75 8.56 20.34
C SER A 191 0.49 7.80 19.88
N GLU A 192 -0.49 8.48 19.30
CA GLU A 192 -1.71 7.88 18.76
C GLU A 192 -1.38 6.89 17.63
N ILE A 193 -0.55 7.29 16.65
CA ILE A 193 -0.16 6.42 15.54
C ILE A 193 0.47 5.13 16.04
N VAL A 194 1.37 5.23 16.99
CA VAL A 194 2.10 4.08 17.50
C VAL A 194 1.22 3.15 18.32
N ASN A 195 0.51 3.68 19.30
CA ASN A 195 -0.19 2.87 20.29
C ASN A 195 -1.56 2.38 19.78
N ASP A 196 -2.27 3.21 19.01
CA ASP A 196 -3.64 2.93 18.62
C ASP A 196 -3.76 2.28 17.25
N HIS A 197 -2.68 2.34 16.44
CA HIS A 197 -2.69 1.83 15.07
C HIS A 197 -1.53 0.87 14.75
N LEU A 198 -0.27 1.30 14.88
CA LEU A 198 0.87 0.48 14.48
C LEU A 198 0.97 -0.81 15.28
N LEU A 199 0.85 -0.72 16.59
CA LEU A 199 0.93 -1.91 17.47
C LEU A 199 -0.22 -2.88 17.23
N PRO A 200 -1.51 -2.45 17.20
CA PRO A 200 -2.62 -3.34 16.86
C PRO A 200 -2.48 -4.01 15.49
N ASP A 201 -2.02 -3.29 14.46
CA ASP A 201 -1.78 -3.87 13.14
C ASP A 201 -0.69 -4.94 13.19
N LEU A 202 0.43 -4.69 13.88
CA LEU A 202 1.53 -5.64 14.02
C LEU A 202 1.16 -6.86 14.86
N GLU A 203 0.40 -6.70 15.93
CA GLU A 203 -0.09 -7.80 16.76
C GLU A 203 -1.05 -8.70 15.99
N THR A 204 -1.98 -8.08 15.25
CA THR A 204 -2.90 -8.82 14.37
C THR A 204 -2.13 -9.53 13.24
N ALA A 205 -1.14 -8.87 12.65
CA ALA A 205 -0.29 -9.45 11.61
C ALA A 205 0.47 -10.68 12.12
N GLU A 206 1.06 -10.60 13.32
CA GLU A 206 1.78 -11.73 13.94
C GLU A 206 0.85 -12.93 14.19
N ALA A 207 -0.35 -12.67 14.73
CA ALA A 207 -1.34 -13.72 14.96
C ALA A 207 -1.77 -14.40 13.65
N CYS A 208 -2.07 -13.60 12.61
CA CYS A 208 -2.46 -14.09 11.31
C CYS A 208 -1.33 -14.89 10.62
N LEU A 209 -0.11 -14.39 10.62
CA LEU A 209 1.04 -15.10 10.02
C LEU A 209 1.35 -16.40 10.78
N THR A 210 1.28 -16.38 12.10
CA THR A 210 1.46 -17.59 12.92
C THR A 210 0.41 -18.66 12.60
N ALA A 211 -0.82 -18.27 12.34
CA ALA A 211 -1.91 -19.18 11.99
C ALA A 211 -1.85 -19.66 10.54
N GLY A 212 -1.47 -18.79 9.60
CA GLY A 212 -1.61 -19.03 8.16
C GLY A 212 -0.33 -19.43 7.44
N ASP A 213 0.85 -19.00 7.90
CA ASP A 213 2.08 -19.26 7.16
C ASP A 213 2.62 -20.68 7.42
N PRO A 214 2.66 -21.54 6.38
CA PRO A 214 3.17 -22.90 6.52
C PRO A 214 4.66 -22.93 6.91
N ILE A 215 5.45 -21.91 6.56
CA ILE A 215 6.89 -21.86 6.89
C ILE A 215 7.10 -21.75 8.40
N ILE A 216 6.24 -21.06 9.13
CA ILE A 216 6.31 -20.97 10.59
C ILE A 216 6.07 -22.35 11.23
N LYS A 217 5.18 -23.16 10.65
CA LYS A 217 4.82 -24.47 11.19
C LYS A 217 5.80 -25.57 10.79
N THR A 218 6.30 -25.55 9.56
CA THR A 218 7.10 -26.66 9.01
C THR A 218 8.60 -26.36 8.91
N GLY A 219 9.01 -25.12 9.19
CA GLY A 219 10.38 -24.66 8.94
C GLY A 219 10.72 -24.57 7.46
N VAL A 220 11.96 -24.24 7.15
CA VAL A 220 12.48 -24.10 5.76
C VAL A 220 12.81 -25.45 5.12
N ALA A 221 12.48 -26.57 5.76
CA ALA A 221 13.05 -27.90 5.50
C ALA A 221 12.61 -28.58 4.20
N ASP A 222 11.71 -28.00 3.40
CA ASP A 222 11.34 -28.62 2.12
C ASP A 222 12.13 -28.00 0.95
N THR A 223 13.41 -28.41 0.85
CA THR A 223 14.28 -28.08 -0.28
C THR A 223 14.02 -28.90 -1.53
N THR A 224 13.04 -29.81 -1.50
CA THR A 224 12.78 -30.74 -2.60
C THR A 224 11.80 -30.26 -3.64
N ASN A 225 11.13 -29.14 -3.42
CA ASN A 225 10.17 -28.57 -4.37
C ASN A 225 10.82 -27.49 -5.26
N THR A 226 11.38 -27.92 -6.37
CA THR A 226 12.12 -27.08 -7.34
C THR A 226 11.25 -26.09 -8.13
N ASN A 227 9.93 -26.09 -7.96
CA ASN A 227 9.00 -25.27 -8.75
C ASN A 227 8.42 -24.04 -8.03
N GLY A 228 8.92 -23.69 -6.85
CA GLY A 228 8.38 -22.58 -6.07
C GLY A 228 9.36 -21.88 -5.13
N ASP A 229 10.64 -22.23 -5.22
CA ASP A 229 11.65 -21.96 -4.20
C ASP A 229 11.95 -20.48 -3.95
N ASN A 230 11.90 -19.65 -4.96
CA ASN A 230 12.13 -18.20 -4.82
C ASN A 230 11.07 -17.52 -3.95
N TYR A 231 9.84 -18.01 -3.96
CA TYR A 231 8.74 -17.43 -3.19
C TYR A 231 8.80 -17.80 -1.71
N ARG A 232 9.24 -19.03 -1.36
CA ARG A 232 9.41 -19.47 0.04
C ARG A 232 10.57 -18.76 0.72
N ASN A 233 11.72 -18.63 0.05
CA ASN A 233 12.87 -17.90 0.56
C ASN A 233 12.55 -16.41 0.80
N TYR A 234 11.72 -15.83 -0.06
CA TYR A 234 11.28 -14.46 0.08
C TYR A 234 10.36 -14.25 1.30
N ARG A 235 9.47 -15.21 1.60
CA ARG A 235 8.63 -15.18 2.81
C ARG A 235 9.43 -15.26 4.10
N GLN A 236 10.45 -16.12 4.15
CA GLN A 236 11.33 -16.22 5.32
C GLN A 236 12.06 -14.90 5.58
N LEU A 237 12.58 -14.27 4.52
CA LEU A 237 13.19 -12.95 4.60
C LEU A 237 12.19 -11.90 5.11
N ARG A 238 10.95 -11.97 4.67
CA ARG A 238 9.87 -11.06 5.08
C ARG A 238 9.50 -11.21 6.55
N LEU A 239 9.38 -12.44 7.05
CA LEU A 239 9.12 -12.71 8.46
C LEU A 239 10.24 -12.23 9.35
N ASN A 240 11.48 -12.53 9.00
CA ASN A 240 12.66 -12.04 9.71
C ASN A 240 12.70 -10.50 9.71
N TYR A 241 12.38 -9.88 8.58
CA TYR A 241 12.31 -8.44 8.45
C TYR A 241 11.24 -7.81 9.38
N ASN A 242 10.04 -8.40 9.46
CA ASN A 242 8.98 -7.93 10.35
C ASN A 242 9.33 -8.14 11.84
N GLN A 243 9.96 -9.26 12.19
CA GLN A 243 10.47 -9.52 13.54
C GLN A 243 11.59 -8.54 13.93
N ASP A 244 12.50 -8.25 13.01
CA ASP A 244 13.57 -7.28 13.22
C ASP A 244 13.02 -5.87 13.37
N ARG A 245 11.99 -5.51 12.63
CA ARG A 245 11.30 -4.23 12.76
C ARG A 245 10.56 -4.07 14.08
N ARG A 246 9.90 -5.11 14.56
CA ARG A 246 9.29 -5.11 15.90
C ARG A 246 10.36 -4.97 16.99
N ALA A 247 11.50 -5.64 16.84
CA ALA A 247 12.62 -5.49 17.76
C ALA A 247 13.25 -4.09 17.71
N LEU A 248 13.34 -3.46 16.53
CA LEU A 248 13.79 -2.08 16.37
C LEU A 248 12.79 -1.10 16.97
N TYR A 249 11.49 -1.31 16.74
CA TYR A 249 10.43 -0.51 17.33
C TYR A 249 10.44 -0.58 18.86
N ASN A 250 10.56 -1.79 19.44
CA ASN A 250 10.64 -1.98 20.89
C ASN A 250 11.90 -1.35 21.48
N ARG A 251 13.03 -1.36 20.76
CA ARG A 251 14.24 -0.64 21.15
C ARG A 251 14.05 0.88 21.08
N TRP A 252 13.38 1.36 20.05
CA TRP A 252 13.07 2.78 19.89
C TRP A 252 12.18 3.29 21.03
N GLN A 253 11.15 2.53 21.44
CA GLN A 253 10.32 2.85 22.61
C GLN A 253 11.10 2.84 23.92
N LYS A 254 12.08 1.92 24.09
CA LYS A 254 12.87 1.82 25.31
C LYS A 254 14.01 2.83 25.39
N ALA A 255 14.38 3.44 24.28
CA ALA A 255 15.42 4.49 24.23
C ALA A 255 14.85 5.89 24.49
N GLY A 256 13.54 6.03 24.64
CA GLY A 256 12.80 7.19 25.08
C GLY A 256 12.29 7.02 26.49
#